data_d31e7b55398da69cb638e5e657e73562
#
_entry.id   d31e7b55398da69cb638e5e657e73562
#
_cell.length_a   1.000
_cell.length_b   1.000
_cell.length_c   1.000
_cell.angle_alpha   90.00
_cell.angle_beta   90.00
_cell.angle_gamma   90.00
#
_symmetry.space_group_name_H-M   'P 1'
#
loop_
_entity.id
_entity.type
_entity.pdbx_description
1 polymer ?
#
loop_
_entity_poly.entity_id
_entity_poly.type
_entity_poly.pdbx_seq_one_letter_code
_entity_poly.pdbx_strand_id
1 'polypeptide(L)'
;MSMRFCILGSGSSGNSALLVTEGARVLVDAGFSARKLGQLLAGVGESLERVDAVFLSHEHSDHAEALRGLKKFPQVRVFANHATARVLQEKLEYRPNWQCFETGARFRFADLEVET
;
A
#
# COMPACT_ATOMS: atom_id res chain seq x y z
N MET A 1 10.23 12.57 -17.82
CA MET A 1 9.47 11.77 -16.83
C MET A 1 10.41 11.35 -15.71
N SER A 2 10.03 11.60 -14.47
CA SER A 2 10.83 11.19 -13.34
C SER A 2 10.12 10.11 -12.55
N MET A 3 10.90 9.18 -12.01
CA MET A 3 10.40 8.10 -11.18
C MET A 3 11.36 7.90 -10.04
N ARG A 4 10.82 7.69 -8.85
CA ARG A 4 11.61 7.49 -7.64
C ARG A 4 11.11 6.23 -6.95
N PHE A 5 12.03 5.36 -6.60
CA PHE A 5 11.71 4.10 -5.91
C PHE A 5 12.53 4.01 -4.63
N CYS A 6 11.85 3.79 -3.51
CA CYS A 6 12.49 3.70 -2.20
C CYS A 6 12.04 2.43 -1.50
N ILE A 7 12.98 1.63 -1.03
CA ILE A 7 12.67 0.49 -0.16
C ILE A 7 12.65 1.00 1.27
N LEU A 8 11.47 0.97 1.90
CA LEU A 8 11.29 1.44 3.28
C LEU A 8 11.64 0.36 4.28
N GLY A 9 11.50 -0.90 3.90
CA GLY A 9 11.90 -2.03 4.70
C GLY A 9 11.68 -3.34 3.96
N SER A 10 12.49 -4.35 4.28
CA SER A 10 12.36 -5.69 3.73
C SER A 10 12.78 -6.69 4.79
N GLY A 11 11.93 -7.72 5.01
CA GLY A 11 12.20 -8.77 5.99
C GLY A 11 10.98 -9.13 6.81
N SER A 12 11.18 -9.94 7.83
CA SER A 12 10.09 -10.44 8.66
C SER A 12 9.50 -9.39 9.61
N SER A 13 10.21 -8.29 9.85
CA SER A 13 9.72 -7.21 10.71
C SER A 13 8.85 -6.19 9.97
N GLY A 14 8.84 -6.24 8.64
CA GLY A 14 8.00 -5.37 7.84
C GLY A 14 8.53 -5.20 6.43
N ASN A 15 7.61 -5.10 5.48
CA ASN A 15 7.93 -4.92 4.06
C ASN A 15 7.13 -3.76 3.50
N SER A 16 7.81 -2.82 2.86
CA SER A 16 7.16 -1.73 2.15
C SER A 16 8.14 -1.06 1.20
N ALA A 17 7.66 -0.69 0.04
CA ALA A 17 8.41 0.10 -0.93
C ALA A 17 7.54 1.24 -1.44
N LEU A 18 8.17 2.38 -1.67
CA LEU A 18 7.50 3.56 -2.20
C LEU A 18 7.89 3.78 -3.65
N LEU A 19 6.89 3.98 -4.50
CA LEU A 19 7.09 4.37 -5.88
C LEU A 19 6.41 5.71 -6.11
N VAL A 20 7.18 6.70 -6.54
CA VAL A 20 6.67 8.03 -6.86
C VAL A 20 6.88 8.29 -8.34
N THR A 21 5.80 8.62 -9.04
CA THR A 21 5.84 9.06 -10.43
C THR A 21 5.26 10.47 -10.51
N GLU A 22 5.18 11.03 -11.72
CA GLU A 22 4.53 12.33 -11.88
C GLU A 22 3.04 12.28 -11.55
N GLY A 23 2.41 11.13 -11.75
CA GLY A 23 0.97 10.97 -11.57
C GLY A 23 0.54 10.27 -10.29
N ALA A 24 1.45 9.63 -9.56
CA ALA A 24 1.05 8.80 -8.42
C ALA A 24 2.15 8.64 -7.37
N ARG A 25 1.71 8.45 -6.12
CA ARG A 25 2.54 7.99 -5.01
C ARG A 25 1.90 6.73 -4.47
N VAL A 26 2.58 5.60 -4.65
CA VAL A 26 2.02 4.31 -4.26
C VAL A 26 2.99 3.54 -3.38
N LEU A 27 2.43 2.74 -2.47
CA LEU A 27 3.20 1.82 -1.66
C LEU A 27 2.97 0.41 -2.18
N VAL A 28 4.04 -0.37 -2.28
CA VAL A 28 3.95 -1.80 -2.50
C VAL A 28 4.18 -2.45 -1.14
N ASP A 29 3.14 -3.05 -0.61
CA ASP A 29 3.04 -3.55 0.74
C ASP A 29 3.16 -2.46 1.81
N ALA A 30 2.62 -2.70 2.98
CA ALA A 30 2.60 -1.76 4.08
C ALA A 30 2.66 -2.54 5.40
N GLY A 31 3.78 -3.21 5.61
CA GLY A 31 3.98 -4.19 6.69
C GLY A 31 4.39 -3.59 8.03
N PHE A 32 4.38 -2.28 8.17
CA PHE A 32 4.65 -1.60 9.43
C PHE A 32 3.36 -1.03 9.99
N SER A 33 3.37 -0.64 11.28
CA SER A 33 2.24 0.15 11.78
C SER A 33 2.15 1.46 10.97
N ALA A 34 0.98 2.06 10.92
CA ALA A 34 0.81 3.32 10.20
C ALA A 34 1.72 4.40 10.76
N ARG A 35 1.95 4.41 12.08
CA ARG A 35 2.86 5.35 12.73
C ARG A 35 4.30 5.16 12.24
N LYS A 36 4.78 3.93 12.23
CA LYS A 36 6.14 3.62 11.78
C LYS A 36 6.30 3.95 10.30
N LEU A 37 5.29 3.58 9.50
CA LEU A 37 5.30 3.86 8.08
C LEU A 37 5.36 5.37 7.81
N GLY A 38 4.59 6.16 8.58
CA GLY A 38 4.66 7.61 8.49
C GLY A 38 6.05 8.16 8.79
N GLN A 39 6.74 7.60 9.79
CA GLN A 39 8.11 8.01 10.12
C GLN A 39 9.08 7.67 8.99
N LEU A 40 8.95 6.47 8.41
CA LEU A 40 9.80 6.05 7.29
C LEU A 40 9.58 6.93 6.06
N LEU A 41 8.33 7.27 5.77
CA LEU A 41 8.00 8.17 4.67
C LEU A 41 8.59 9.56 4.90
N ALA A 42 8.47 10.08 6.13
CA ALA A 42 9.04 11.39 6.46
C ALA A 42 10.55 11.41 6.20
N GLY A 43 11.23 10.31 6.48
CA GLY A 43 12.68 10.19 6.24
C GLY A 43 13.07 10.30 4.77
N VAL A 44 12.14 10.10 3.85
CA VAL A 44 12.37 10.26 2.40
C VAL A 44 11.57 11.43 1.81
N GLY A 45 11.08 12.32 2.67
CA GLY A 45 10.39 13.53 2.23
C GLY A 45 8.93 13.32 1.81
N GLU A 46 8.30 12.23 2.27
CA GLU A 46 6.93 11.88 1.90
C GLU A 46 6.04 11.75 3.13
N SER A 47 4.74 11.56 2.93
CA SER A 47 3.78 11.42 4.02
C SER A 47 2.59 10.56 3.58
N LEU A 48 1.93 9.92 4.55
CA LEU A 48 0.73 9.12 4.27
C LEU A 48 -0.40 9.96 3.67
N GLU A 49 -0.48 11.25 3.99
CA GLU A 49 -1.49 12.15 3.44
C GLU A 49 -1.37 12.31 1.94
N ARG A 50 -0.18 12.08 1.38
CA ARG A 50 0.09 12.20 -0.05
C ARG A 50 0.06 10.86 -0.79
N VAL A 51 -0.05 9.75 -0.06
CA VAL A 51 -0.10 8.43 -0.69
C VAL A 51 -1.45 8.25 -1.36
N ASP A 52 -1.44 7.80 -2.62
CA ASP A 52 -2.65 7.58 -3.41
C ASP A 52 -3.16 6.16 -3.29
N ALA A 53 -2.27 5.19 -3.15
CA ALA A 53 -2.66 3.79 -3.13
C ALA A 53 -1.62 2.91 -2.43
N VAL A 54 -2.08 1.77 -1.94
CA VAL A 54 -1.24 0.67 -1.46
C VAL A 54 -1.60 -0.56 -2.28
N PHE A 55 -0.59 -1.23 -2.82
CA PHE A 55 -0.75 -2.52 -3.50
C PHE A 55 -0.24 -3.61 -2.58
N LEU A 56 -1.12 -4.53 -2.19
CA LEU A 56 -0.77 -5.62 -1.27
C LEU A 56 -0.47 -6.90 -2.02
N SER A 57 0.68 -7.50 -1.70
CA SER A 57 1.07 -8.79 -2.27
C SER A 57 0.57 -9.98 -1.44
N HIS A 58 0.46 -9.79 -0.12
CA HIS A 58 0.08 -10.85 0.83
C HIS A 58 -0.79 -10.30 1.94
N GLU A 59 -1.54 -11.19 2.61
CA GLU A 59 -2.34 -10.85 3.79
C GLU A 59 -1.54 -10.90 5.10
N HIS A 60 -0.29 -11.33 5.09
CA HIS A 60 0.54 -11.44 6.29
C HIS A 60 0.82 -10.06 6.90
N SER A 61 0.95 -9.99 8.22
CA SER A 61 1.13 -8.71 8.92
C SER A 61 2.40 -7.97 8.49
N ASP A 62 3.47 -8.69 8.14
CA ASP A 62 4.70 -8.07 7.66
C ASP A 62 4.55 -7.42 6.27
N HIS A 63 3.37 -7.52 5.64
CA HIS A 63 3.02 -6.87 4.39
C HIS A 63 1.82 -5.93 4.50
N ALA A 64 1.00 -6.06 5.56
CA ALA A 64 -0.31 -5.38 5.62
C ALA A 64 -0.62 -4.70 6.95
N GLU A 65 0.32 -4.61 7.89
CA GLU A 65 0.06 -4.11 9.25
C GLU A 65 -0.47 -2.67 9.26
N ALA A 66 -0.04 -1.83 8.33
CA ALA A 66 -0.45 -0.42 8.32
C ALA A 66 -1.94 -0.22 8.06
N LEU A 67 -2.63 -1.22 7.51
CA LEU A 67 -4.07 -1.08 7.21
C LEU A 67 -4.88 -0.67 8.41
N ARG A 68 -4.51 -1.11 9.62
CA ARG A 68 -5.24 -0.76 10.85
C ARG A 68 -5.28 0.74 11.09
N GLY A 69 -4.22 1.45 10.70
CA GLY A 69 -4.12 2.90 10.88
C GLY A 69 -4.53 3.71 9.67
N LEU A 70 -4.80 3.10 8.54
CA LEU A 70 -5.17 3.82 7.32
C LEU A 70 -6.59 4.39 7.37
N LYS A 71 -7.35 4.07 8.40
CA LYS A 71 -8.66 4.69 8.64
C LYS A 71 -8.56 6.22 8.66
N LYS A 72 -7.43 6.75 9.12
CA LYS A 72 -7.18 8.18 9.19
C LYS A 72 -6.81 8.80 7.84
N PHE A 73 -6.61 7.97 6.81
CA PHE A 73 -6.19 8.40 5.48
C PHE A 73 -7.13 7.80 4.43
N PRO A 74 -8.40 8.26 4.41
CA PRO A 74 -9.43 7.62 3.58
C PRO A 74 -9.22 7.79 2.07
N GLN A 75 -8.33 8.68 1.65
CA GLN A 75 -8.01 8.85 0.24
C GLN A 75 -7.19 7.68 -0.31
N VAL A 76 -6.55 6.89 0.57
CA VAL A 76 -5.69 5.78 0.12
C VAL A 76 -6.55 4.63 -0.39
N ARG A 77 -6.34 4.26 -1.66
CA ARG A 77 -6.98 3.07 -2.24
C ARG A 77 -6.12 1.86 -1.93
N VAL A 78 -6.76 0.76 -1.57
CA VAL A 78 -6.05 -0.47 -1.20
C VAL A 78 -6.33 -1.53 -2.25
N PHE A 79 -5.31 -1.84 -3.04
CA PHE A 79 -5.41 -2.82 -4.11
C PHE A 79 -4.95 -4.18 -3.60
N ALA A 80 -5.77 -5.19 -3.79
CA ALA A 80 -5.46 -6.56 -3.41
C ALA A 80 -6.30 -7.53 -4.23
N ASN A 81 -5.88 -8.78 -4.34
CA ASN A 81 -6.75 -9.78 -4.92
C ASN A 81 -7.92 -10.04 -3.96
N HIS A 82 -8.99 -10.65 -4.48
CA HIS A 82 -10.20 -10.85 -3.69
C HIS A 82 -9.97 -11.69 -2.42
N ALA A 83 -9.15 -12.72 -2.51
CA ALA A 83 -8.87 -13.59 -1.36
C ALA A 83 -8.12 -12.83 -0.26
N THR A 84 -7.10 -12.07 -0.61
CA THR A 84 -6.33 -11.25 0.33
C THR A 84 -7.23 -10.21 1.01
N ALA A 85 -8.04 -9.50 0.23
CA ALA A 85 -8.95 -8.49 0.78
C ALA A 85 -9.93 -9.10 1.76
N ARG A 86 -10.46 -10.28 1.46
CA ARG A 86 -11.42 -10.97 2.34
C ARG A 86 -10.78 -11.33 3.68
N VAL A 87 -9.57 -11.92 3.65
CA VAL A 87 -8.87 -12.31 4.88
C VAL A 87 -8.56 -11.08 5.73
N LEU A 88 -8.07 -10.00 5.12
CA LEU A 88 -7.73 -8.80 5.86
C LEU A 88 -8.95 -8.08 6.39
N GLN A 89 -10.05 -8.03 5.64
CA GLN A 89 -11.27 -7.37 6.10
C GLN A 89 -11.82 -7.99 7.38
N GLU A 90 -11.70 -9.29 7.54
CA GLU A 90 -12.15 -9.96 8.76
C GLU A 90 -11.40 -9.50 10.00
N LYS A 91 -10.18 -8.99 9.83
CA LYS A 91 -9.34 -8.52 10.93
C LYS A 91 -9.46 -7.03 11.20
N LEU A 92 -10.23 -6.31 10.38
CA LEU A 92 -10.37 -4.86 10.48
C LEU A 92 -11.73 -4.46 11.02
N GLU A 93 -11.76 -3.37 11.81
CA GLU A 93 -12.98 -2.83 12.37
C GLU A 93 -13.65 -1.79 11.45
N TYR A 94 -13.00 -1.45 10.33
CA TYR A 94 -13.52 -0.52 9.35
C TYR A 94 -13.29 -1.11 7.96
N ARG A 95 -13.87 -0.46 6.95
CA ARG A 95 -13.73 -0.92 5.57
C ARG A 95 -12.81 0.02 4.81
N PRO A 96 -11.57 -0.42 4.46
CA PRO A 96 -10.71 0.35 3.55
C PRO A 96 -11.36 0.58 2.20
N ASN A 97 -10.81 1.50 1.43
CA ASN A 97 -11.23 1.72 0.06
C ASN A 97 -10.65 0.62 -0.84
N TRP A 98 -11.22 -0.57 -0.74
CA TRP A 98 -10.76 -1.74 -1.48
C TRP A 98 -10.94 -1.59 -2.98
N GLN A 99 -9.89 -1.94 -3.72
CA GLN A 99 -9.92 -2.08 -5.17
C GLN A 99 -9.43 -3.50 -5.45
N CYS A 100 -10.36 -4.43 -5.57
CA CYS A 100 -10.01 -5.85 -5.71
C CYS A 100 -9.81 -6.23 -7.18
N PHE A 101 -8.84 -7.11 -7.40
CA PHE A 101 -8.54 -7.61 -8.74
C PHE A 101 -8.39 -9.13 -8.71
N GLU A 102 -8.49 -9.75 -9.89
CA GLU A 102 -8.16 -11.17 -10.06
C GLU A 102 -6.66 -11.30 -10.28
N THR A 103 -6.04 -12.30 -9.66
CA THR A 103 -4.63 -12.60 -9.92
C THR A 103 -4.44 -12.87 -11.41
N GLY A 104 -3.40 -12.27 -11.97
CA GLY A 104 -3.15 -12.32 -13.41
C GLY A 104 -3.77 -11.16 -14.18
N ALA A 105 -4.55 -10.30 -13.51
CA ALA A 105 -5.14 -9.14 -14.16
C ALA A 105 -4.09 -8.09 -14.51
N ARG A 106 -4.41 -7.28 -15.50
CA ARG A 106 -3.59 -6.15 -15.91
C ARG A 106 -4.51 -4.94 -15.95
N PHE A 107 -4.10 -3.84 -15.30
CA PHE A 107 -4.91 -2.63 -15.28
C PHE A 107 -4.00 -1.40 -15.14
N ARG A 108 -4.61 -0.23 -15.30
CA ARG A 108 -3.90 1.05 -15.17
C ARG A 108 -4.39 1.79 -13.93
N PHE A 109 -3.43 2.34 -13.17
CA PHE A 109 -3.72 3.26 -12.09
C PHE A 109 -2.88 4.51 -12.29
N ALA A 110 -3.54 5.65 -12.51
CA ALA A 110 -2.88 6.92 -12.87
C ALA A 110 -1.97 6.70 -14.09
N ASP A 111 -0.69 7.00 -13.98
CA ASP A 111 0.29 6.79 -15.05
C ASP A 111 1.02 5.44 -14.94
N LEU A 112 0.53 4.55 -14.05
CA LEU A 112 1.13 3.23 -13.86
C LEU A 112 0.34 2.15 -14.57
N GLU A 113 1.06 1.22 -15.19
CA GLU A 113 0.49 -0.02 -15.69
C GLU A 113 0.84 -1.12 -14.69
N VAL A 114 -0.19 -1.81 -14.19
CA VAL A 114 -0.04 -2.80 -13.13
C VAL A 114 -0.33 -4.18 -13.68
N GLU A 115 0.61 -5.09 -13.48
CA GLU A 115 0.43 -6.52 -13.78
C GLU A 115 0.51 -7.29 -12.47
N THR A 116 -0.43 -8.22 -12.28
CA THR A 116 -0.53 -8.98 -11.04
C THR A 116 -0.25 -10.46 -11.21
#